data_ddbfbba616ae9252d796387d40e1bd30
#
_entry.id   ddbfbba616ae9252d796387d40e1bd30
#
_cell.length_a   1.000
_cell.length_b   1.000
_cell.length_c   1.000
_cell.angle_alpha   90.00
_cell.angle_beta   90.00
_cell.angle_gamma   90.00
#
_symmetry.space_group_name_H-M   'P 1'
#
loop_
_entity.id
_entity.type
_entity.pdbx_description
1 polymer ?
#
loop_
_entity_poly.entity_id
_entity_poly.type
_entity_poly.pdbx_seq_one_letter_code
_entity_poly.pdbx_strand_id
1 'polypeptide(L)'
;LSFYSEHLFNDHWGEQVNFGPDNRLVVKMISAGLDGEQANRIWQPFLDFVHSGGEYSTEGRVVIGSIPARHWWDCGWWKEHWPEIAFSIRGPLTRLLDYGLVHLVTQPVFRFDDRPGANPLNAWWEADSGEPGHFLWGYQSLWLPKTLLMDDARERLANALFAGSRHAGFALHFNKGLAGAPPEAIERARDTAMNPAVLSAFALAICADGQGPAYPGIPGYEPNRAEAERAAVRIEACMKELRAVAPGGGAYVSESNYFEKDFQQSYWGSNYPRLAGIKKKYDPDGLFIVHNGVGSEEWSADGFTRL
;
A
#
# COMPACT_ATOMS: atom_id res chain seq x y z
N LEU A 1 -7.01 2.38 -17.62
CA LEU A 1 -5.63 1.86 -17.83
C LEU A 1 -4.87 2.63 -18.91
N SER A 2 -5.47 3.04 -20.04
CA SER A 2 -4.73 3.83 -21.06
C SER A 2 -4.24 5.17 -20.53
N PHE A 3 -5.06 5.88 -19.75
CA PHE A 3 -4.62 7.09 -19.06
C PHE A 3 -3.39 6.84 -18.18
N TYR A 4 -3.39 5.75 -17.42
CA TYR A 4 -2.27 5.35 -16.59
C TYR A 4 -1.01 5.04 -17.40
N SER A 5 -1.12 4.42 -18.57
CA SER A 5 0.05 4.13 -19.41
C SER A 5 0.74 5.38 -19.95
N GLU A 6 0.00 6.50 -20.06
CA GLU A 6 0.55 7.77 -20.57
C GLU A 6 1.13 8.67 -19.46
N HIS A 7 0.60 8.58 -18.24
CA HIS A 7 0.87 9.56 -17.19
C HIS A 7 1.50 9.02 -15.91
N LEU A 8 1.46 7.71 -15.65
CA LEU A 8 1.94 7.12 -14.41
C LEU A 8 3.39 6.59 -14.45
N PHE A 9 4.03 6.64 -15.60
CA PHE A 9 5.47 6.31 -15.73
C PHE A 9 6.36 7.52 -15.51
N ASN A 10 6.06 8.31 -14.50
CA ASN A 10 6.94 9.40 -14.09
C ASN A 10 7.14 9.34 -12.58
N ASP A 11 8.14 10.01 -12.08
CA ASP A 11 8.52 10.07 -10.68
C ASP A 11 7.62 10.95 -9.81
N HIS A 12 6.54 11.49 -10.39
CA HIS A 12 5.65 12.40 -9.71
C HIS A 12 4.46 11.73 -9.04
N TRP A 13 4.04 10.55 -9.49
CA TRP A 13 2.81 9.90 -9.02
C TRP A 13 3.09 8.68 -8.14
N GLY A 14 2.40 8.64 -7.05
CA GLY A 14 2.40 7.52 -6.13
C GLY A 14 1.05 7.34 -5.46
N GLU A 15 0.97 6.43 -4.49
CA GLU A 15 -0.19 6.01 -3.72
C GLU A 15 -1.00 4.91 -4.42
N GLN A 16 -2.32 4.86 -4.28
CA GLN A 16 -3.05 3.63 -4.56
C GLN A 16 -4.38 3.84 -5.30
N VAL A 17 -4.77 2.80 -6.03
CA VAL A 17 -6.14 2.58 -6.52
C VAL A 17 -6.69 1.31 -5.88
N ASN A 18 -7.80 1.43 -5.15
CA ASN A 18 -8.49 0.30 -4.55
C ASN A 18 -9.63 -0.17 -5.46
N PHE A 19 -9.76 -1.48 -5.59
CA PHE A 19 -10.79 -2.16 -6.34
C PHE A 19 -11.74 -2.87 -5.37
N GLY A 20 -13.00 -2.46 -5.34
CA GLY A 20 -14.04 -3.10 -4.54
C GLY A 20 -14.83 -4.15 -5.32
N PRO A 21 -15.41 -5.14 -4.63
CA PRO A 21 -16.26 -6.16 -5.25
C PRO A 21 -17.59 -5.60 -5.78
N ASP A 22 -17.94 -4.39 -5.38
CA ASP A 22 -19.15 -3.63 -5.73
C ASP A 22 -18.98 -2.72 -6.96
N ASN A 23 -17.94 -2.91 -7.77
CA ASN A 23 -17.52 -2.04 -8.89
C ASN A 23 -17.03 -0.64 -8.47
N ARG A 24 -16.78 -0.41 -7.20
CA ARG A 24 -16.23 0.85 -6.72
C ARG A 24 -14.72 0.88 -6.93
N LEU A 25 -14.23 2.00 -7.47
CA LEU A 25 -12.81 2.34 -7.50
C LEU A 25 -12.58 3.54 -6.59
N VAL A 26 -11.61 3.43 -5.69
CA VAL A 26 -11.15 4.58 -4.88
C VAL A 26 -9.76 4.94 -5.34
N VAL A 27 -9.60 6.14 -5.88
CA VAL A 27 -8.33 6.65 -6.41
C VAL A 27 -7.77 7.66 -5.43
N LYS A 28 -6.57 7.35 -4.91
CA LYS A 28 -5.78 8.25 -4.06
C LYS A 28 -4.41 8.37 -4.67
N MET A 29 -4.00 9.58 -5.06
CA MET A 29 -2.71 9.81 -5.68
C MET A 29 -1.98 10.95 -4.99
N ILE A 30 -0.70 10.72 -4.72
CA ILE A 30 0.23 11.72 -4.21
C ILE A 30 1.26 11.97 -5.30
N SER A 31 1.55 13.22 -5.59
CA SER A 31 2.61 13.63 -6.51
C SER A 31 3.62 14.51 -5.80
N ALA A 32 4.88 14.34 -6.12
CA ALA A 32 5.95 15.22 -5.68
C ALA A 32 6.36 16.18 -6.81
N GLY A 33 6.63 17.44 -6.49
CA GLY A 33 7.13 18.42 -7.44
C GLY A 33 6.10 19.05 -8.39
N LEU A 34 4.79 18.77 -8.17
CA LEU A 34 3.70 19.43 -8.88
C LEU A 34 2.92 20.34 -7.94
N ASP A 35 2.54 21.51 -8.41
CA ASP A 35 1.54 22.31 -7.72
C ASP A 35 0.11 21.85 -8.03
N GLY A 36 -0.89 22.44 -7.35
CA GLY A 36 -2.29 22.05 -7.50
C GLY A 36 -2.86 22.29 -8.90
N GLU A 37 -2.37 23.32 -9.62
CA GLU A 37 -2.81 23.62 -10.99
C GLU A 37 -2.22 22.62 -12.00
N GLN A 38 -0.94 22.28 -11.83
CA GLN A 38 -0.28 21.27 -12.65
C GLN A 38 -0.94 19.91 -12.47
N ALA A 39 -1.16 19.49 -11.23
CA ALA A 39 -1.87 18.24 -10.91
C ALA A 39 -3.28 18.22 -11.51
N ASN A 40 -4.02 19.32 -11.40
CA ASN A 40 -5.37 19.42 -11.96
C ASN A 40 -5.36 19.30 -13.48
N ARG A 41 -4.43 19.97 -14.18
CA ARG A 41 -4.31 19.85 -15.64
C ARG A 41 -4.03 18.42 -16.10
N ILE A 42 -3.26 17.66 -15.33
CA ILE A 42 -2.94 16.26 -15.66
C ILE A 42 -4.16 15.36 -15.44
N TRP A 43 -4.92 15.59 -14.37
CA TRP A 43 -6.06 14.73 -14.03
C TRP A 43 -7.36 15.09 -14.76
N GLN A 44 -7.50 16.32 -15.26
CA GLN A 44 -8.71 16.79 -15.91
C GLN A 44 -9.18 15.89 -17.07
N PRO A 45 -8.31 15.44 -18.00
CA PRO A 45 -8.75 14.55 -19.08
C PRO A 45 -9.35 13.22 -18.60
N PHE A 46 -8.83 12.68 -17.49
CA PHE A 46 -9.41 11.48 -16.88
C PHE A 46 -10.78 11.76 -16.26
N LEU A 47 -10.92 12.88 -15.57
CA LEU A 47 -12.20 13.29 -14.98
C LEU A 47 -13.25 13.57 -16.07
N ASP A 48 -12.86 14.23 -17.15
CA ASP A 48 -13.72 14.48 -18.32
C ASP A 48 -14.18 13.16 -18.95
N PHE A 49 -13.28 12.18 -19.10
CA PHE A 49 -13.62 10.85 -19.56
C PHE A 49 -14.64 10.18 -18.64
N VAL A 50 -14.42 10.19 -17.33
CA VAL A 50 -15.34 9.58 -16.36
C VAL A 50 -16.73 10.20 -16.45
N HIS A 51 -16.83 11.51 -16.68
CA HIS A 51 -18.11 12.23 -16.71
C HIS A 51 -18.79 12.25 -18.09
N SER A 52 -18.08 11.97 -19.18
CA SER A 52 -18.60 12.13 -20.54
C SER A 52 -19.57 11.04 -21.00
N GLY A 53 -19.45 9.83 -20.49
CA GLY A 53 -20.13 8.65 -21.03
C GLY A 53 -21.42 8.26 -20.32
N GLY A 54 -21.71 8.78 -19.14
CA GLY A 54 -22.85 8.35 -18.31
C GLY A 54 -22.76 6.90 -17.78
N GLU A 55 -21.67 6.19 -18.09
CA GLU A 55 -21.41 4.81 -17.64
C GLU A 55 -20.80 4.77 -16.23
N TYR A 56 -20.18 5.87 -15.82
CA TYR A 56 -19.53 6.01 -14.52
C TYR A 56 -20.18 7.13 -13.73
N SER A 57 -20.14 7.00 -12.40
CA SER A 57 -20.53 8.05 -11.49
C SER A 57 -19.44 8.30 -10.47
N THR A 58 -19.27 9.54 -10.07
CA THR A 58 -18.36 9.89 -8.97
C THR A 58 -19.14 10.03 -7.67
N GLU A 59 -18.64 9.37 -6.63
CA GLU A 59 -19.13 9.54 -5.26
C GLU A 59 -18.19 10.48 -4.50
N GLY A 60 -18.79 11.40 -3.75
CA GLY A 60 -18.03 12.34 -2.96
C GLY A 60 -17.43 13.49 -3.77
N ARG A 61 -16.46 14.16 -3.16
CA ARG A 61 -15.79 15.34 -3.73
C ARG A 61 -14.42 14.96 -4.27
N VAL A 62 -14.17 15.26 -5.54
CA VAL A 62 -12.80 15.26 -6.08
C VAL A 62 -12.06 16.46 -5.50
N VAL A 63 -10.94 16.22 -4.85
CA VAL A 63 -10.08 17.26 -4.27
C VAL A 63 -8.68 17.10 -4.85
N ILE A 64 -8.21 18.13 -5.54
CA ILE A 64 -6.83 18.23 -6.02
C ILE A 64 -6.22 19.45 -5.33
N GLY A 65 -5.13 19.24 -4.60
CA GLY A 65 -4.49 20.29 -3.83
C GLY A 65 -2.99 20.04 -3.68
N SER A 66 -2.28 21.03 -3.18
CA SER A 66 -0.86 20.94 -2.87
C SER A 66 -0.63 21.20 -1.38
N ILE A 67 0.21 20.37 -0.77
CA ILE A 67 0.52 20.42 0.66
C ILE A 67 2.03 20.22 0.85
N PRO A 68 2.70 21.00 1.71
CA PRO A 68 4.11 20.79 2.03
C PRO A 68 4.29 19.53 2.89
N ALA A 69 4.56 18.40 2.25
CA ALA A 69 4.58 17.07 2.88
C ALA A 69 5.56 16.95 4.06
N ARG A 70 6.74 17.60 3.99
CA ARG A 70 7.75 17.55 5.07
C ARG A 70 7.30 18.21 6.38
N HIS A 71 6.25 19.02 6.34
CA HIS A 71 5.69 19.72 7.50
C HIS A 71 4.30 19.19 7.88
N TRP A 72 3.87 18.06 7.33
CA TRP A 72 2.54 17.52 7.51
C TRP A 72 2.12 17.39 8.98
N TRP A 73 3.05 16.96 9.83
CA TRP A 73 2.85 16.78 11.28
C TRP A 73 3.41 17.91 12.15
N ASP A 74 3.95 18.95 11.55
CA ASP A 74 4.51 20.09 12.28
C ASP A 74 3.45 21.16 12.50
N CYS A 75 2.73 21.03 13.61
CA CYS A 75 1.69 22.02 14.00
C CYS A 75 2.24 23.43 14.17
N GLY A 76 3.51 23.59 14.56
CA GLY A 76 4.18 24.91 14.66
C GLY A 76 4.31 25.55 13.28
N TRP A 77 4.84 24.78 12.33
CA TRP A 77 4.98 25.25 10.95
C TRP A 77 3.63 25.64 10.34
N TRP A 78 2.58 24.85 10.54
CA TRP A 78 1.24 25.14 10.04
C TRP A 78 0.68 26.44 10.61
N LYS A 79 0.90 26.74 11.90
CA LYS A 79 0.48 27.99 12.52
C LYS A 79 1.16 29.22 11.93
N GLU A 80 2.46 29.11 11.65
CA GLU A 80 3.27 30.21 11.07
C GLU A 80 2.92 30.46 9.60
N HIS A 81 2.72 29.41 8.81
CA HIS A 81 2.53 29.48 7.36
C HIS A 81 1.06 29.40 6.94
N TRP A 82 0.16 29.45 7.90
CA TRP A 82 -1.27 29.38 7.66
C TRP A 82 -1.82 30.31 6.56
N PRO A 83 -1.38 31.57 6.43
CA PRO A 83 -1.86 32.48 5.40
C PRO A 83 -1.55 32.03 3.97
N GLU A 84 -0.51 31.20 3.80
CA GLU A 84 0.00 30.74 2.49
C GLU A 84 -0.77 29.51 1.96
N ILE A 85 -1.59 28.90 2.80
CA ILE A 85 -2.29 27.66 2.45
C ILE A 85 -3.61 27.97 1.73
N ALA A 86 -3.91 27.20 0.68
CA ALA A 86 -5.14 27.36 -0.08
C ALA A 86 -6.40 27.30 0.79
N PHE A 87 -7.34 28.19 0.52
CA PHE A 87 -8.56 28.38 1.31
C PHE A 87 -9.40 27.07 1.49
N SER A 88 -9.38 26.17 0.52
CA SER A 88 -10.08 24.88 0.60
C SER A 88 -9.57 23.98 1.72
N ILE A 89 -8.32 24.16 2.15
CA ILE A 89 -7.68 23.41 3.22
C ILE A 89 -7.71 24.20 4.55
N ARG A 90 -7.83 25.52 4.46
CA ARG A 90 -7.82 26.42 5.62
C ARG A 90 -8.88 26.08 6.66
N GLY A 91 -10.12 25.93 6.25
CA GLY A 91 -11.24 25.74 7.17
C GLY A 91 -11.05 24.54 8.12
N PRO A 92 -10.76 23.33 7.61
CA PRO A 92 -10.46 22.16 8.43
C PRO A 92 -9.19 22.29 9.27
N LEU A 93 -8.13 22.89 8.72
CA LEU A 93 -6.83 22.97 9.41
C LEU A 93 -6.75 24.03 10.50
N THR A 94 -7.45 25.19 10.39
CA THR A 94 -7.52 26.14 11.49
C THR A 94 -8.11 25.51 12.74
N ARG A 95 -9.05 24.61 12.55
CA ARG A 95 -9.69 23.89 13.65
C ARG A 95 -8.79 22.81 14.23
N LEU A 96 -7.92 22.20 13.41
CA LEU A 96 -6.85 21.29 13.83
C LEU A 96 -5.77 22.00 14.68
N LEU A 97 -5.54 23.27 14.41
CA LEU A 97 -4.51 24.07 15.08
C LEU A 97 -5.04 24.78 16.33
N ASP A 98 -6.35 24.92 16.45
CA ASP A 98 -6.99 25.48 17.63
C ASP A 98 -7.41 24.31 18.55
N TYR A 99 -6.54 24.03 19.50
CA TYR A 99 -6.56 22.84 20.34
C TYR A 99 -7.91 22.51 20.99
N GLY A 100 -8.74 23.51 21.29
CA GLY A 100 -10.07 23.31 21.88
C GLY A 100 -11.11 22.79 20.88
N LEU A 101 -10.95 23.03 19.60
CA LEU A 101 -11.89 22.64 18.54
C LEU A 101 -11.49 21.35 17.80
N VAL A 102 -10.24 20.91 17.93
CA VAL A 102 -9.72 19.69 17.31
C VAL A 102 -10.56 18.48 17.69
N HIS A 103 -10.95 18.36 18.95
CA HIS A 103 -11.81 17.27 19.42
C HIS A 103 -13.19 17.21 18.75
N LEU A 104 -13.78 18.35 18.43
CA LEU A 104 -15.15 18.41 17.90
C LEU A 104 -15.24 18.15 16.40
N VAL A 105 -14.19 18.45 15.65
CA VAL A 105 -14.24 18.46 14.17
C VAL A 105 -13.48 17.29 13.56
N THR A 106 -12.54 16.71 14.29
CA THR A 106 -11.70 15.62 13.79
C THR A 106 -12.05 14.26 14.40
N GLN A 107 -13.04 14.19 15.24
CA GLN A 107 -13.47 12.96 15.92
C GLN A 107 -13.67 11.73 15.02
N PRO A 108 -14.10 11.80 13.78
CA PRO A 108 -14.14 10.61 12.95
C PRO A 108 -12.78 10.24 12.32
N VAL A 109 -11.79 11.12 12.36
CA VAL A 109 -10.52 10.98 11.64
C VAL A 109 -9.34 10.79 12.59
N PHE A 110 -9.35 11.52 13.73
CA PHE A 110 -8.30 11.46 14.75
C PHE A 110 -8.84 11.02 16.10
N ARG A 111 -8.03 10.26 16.80
CA ARG A 111 -8.16 9.97 18.23
C ARG A 111 -7.06 10.67 19.00
N PHE A 112 -7.36 11.02 20.22
CA PHE A 112 -6.44 11.67 21.15
C PHE A 112 -6.28 10.82 22.40
N ASP A 113 -5.08 10.92 23.01
CA ASP A 113 -4.79 10.23 24.25
C ASP A 113 -5.49 10.96 25.42
N ASP A 114 -6.55 10.38 25.91
CA ASP A 114 -7.37 10.91 27.02
C ASP A 114 -6.92 10.46 28.39
N ARG A 115 -5.79 9.74 28.48
CA ARG A 115 -5.25 9.29 29.78
C ARG A 115 -4.78 10.48 30.61
N PRO A 116 -5.01 10.44 31.94
CA PRO A 116 -4.52 11.49 32.83
C PRO A 116 -3.00 11.71 32.69
N GLY A 117 -2.59 12.95 32.42
CA GLY A 117 -1.18 13.32 32.24
C GLY A 117 -0.60 13.02 30.85
N ALA A 118 -1.37 12.52 29.91
CA ALA A 118 -0.93 12.36 28.54
C ALA A 118 -0.57 13.71 27.91
N ASN A 119 0.37 13.69 26.97
CA ASN A 119 0.67 14.88 26.19
C ASN A 119 -0.58 15.20 25.32
N PRO A 120 -1.10 16.41 25.40
CA PRO A 120 -2.27 16.80 24.62
C PRO A 120 -2.09 16.72 23.10
N LEU A 121 -0.86 16.62 22.60
CA LEU A 121 -0.55 16.42 21.18
C LEU A 121 -0.45 14.93 20.77
N ASN A 122 -0.61 14.00 21.71
CA ASN A 122 -0.70 12.58 21.40
C ASN A 122 -2.00 12.32 20.63
N ALA A 123 -1.87 12.16 19.33
CA ALA A 123 -2.97 11.87 18.43
C ALA A 123 -2.57 10.81 17.42
N TRP A 124 -3.53 10.03 16.98
CA TRP A 124 -3.35 9.05 15.88
C TRP A 124 -4.56 9.06 14.96
N TRP A 125 -4.40 8.55 13.76
CA TRP A 125 -5.50 8.35 12.84
C TRP A 125 -6.47 7.28 13.38
N GLU A 126 -7.76 7.52 13.30
CA GLU A 126 -8.76 6.53 13.68
C GLU A 126 -8.59 5.21 12.90
N ALA A 127 -8.22 5.33 11.61
CA ALA A 127 -7.95 4.18 10.76
C ALA A 127 -6.82 3.28 11.29
N ASP A 128 -5.86 3.86 12.03
CA ASP A 128 -4.73 3.13 12.62
C ASP A 128 -5.06 2.53 13.99
N SER A 129 -6.24 2.82 14.55
CA SER A 129 -6.66 2.31 15.86
C SER A 129 -6.74 0.78 15.91
N GLY A 130 -6.91 0.14 14.77
CA GLY A 130 -6.92 -1.32 14.62
C GLY A 130 -5.54 -1.97 14.45
N GLU A 131 -4.50 -1.19 14.20
CA GLU A 131 -3.16 -1.71 13.92
C GLU A 131 -2.55 -2.51 15.10
N PRO A 132 -2.54 -1.99 16.34
CA PRO A 132 -2.09 -2.79 17.48
C PRO A 132 -3.02 -3.98 17.73
N GLY A 133 -2.45 -5.19 17.68
CA GLY A 133 -3.19 -6.43 17.90
C GLY A 133 -4.02 -6.87 16.71
N HIS A 134 -3.81 -6.31 15.53
CA HIS A 134 -4.51 -6.68 14.31
C HIS A 134 -4.32 -8.17 14.00
N PHE A 135 -5.41 -8.86 13.75
CA PHE A 135 -5.40 -10.25 13.33
C PHE A 135 -5.54 -10.33 11.82
N LEU A 136 -4.41 -10.49 11.13
CA LEU A 136 -4.38 -10.67 9.69
C LEU A 136 -4.97 -12.04 9.32
N TRP A 137 -5.99 -12.02 8.48
CA TRP A 137 -6.62 -13.25 7.94
C TRP A 137 -5.89 -13.76 6.71
N GLY A 138 -5.26 -12.88 5.98
CA GLY A 138 -4.41 -13.16 4.85
C GLY A 138 -3.80 -11.88 4.32
N TYR A 139 -2.62 -12.02 3.73
CA TYR A 139 -1.91 -10.91 3.11
C TYR A 139 -1.10 -11.45 1.94
N GLN A 140 -1.36 -10.96 0.74
CA GLN A 140 -0.60 -11.35 -0.46
C GLN A 140 -0.30 -10.12 -1.31
N SER A 141 0.87 -10.11 -1.92
CA SER A 141 1.26 -9.08 -2.87
C SER A 141 1.86 -9.65 -4.15
N LEU A 142 1.89 -8.85 -5.22
CA LEU A 142 2.41 -9.24 -6.52
C LEU A 142 2.94 -8.01 -7.26
N TRP A 143 4.18 -8.05 -7.73
CA TRP A 143 4.74 -7.04 -8.59
C TRP A 143 4.14 -7.14 -10.00
N LEU A 144 3.54 -6.07 -10.50
CA LEU A 144 2.95 -5.97 -11.83
C LEU A 144 3.92 -5.26 -12.78
N PRO A 145 4.51 -5.97 -13.77
CA PRO A 145 5.47 -5.38 -14.68
C PRO A 145 4.79 -4.39 -15.63
N LYS A 146 5.52 -3.33 -16.01
CA LYS A 146 5.03 -2.27 -16.92
C LYS A 146 4.59 -2.79 -18.29
N THR A 147 5.10 -3.94 -18.72
CA THR A 147 4.68 -4.58 -19.98
C THR A 147 3.19 -4.93 -20.01
N LEU A 148 2.55 -5.07 -18.85
CA LEU A 148 1.10 -5.27 -18.76
C LEU A 148 0.27 -4.04 -19.16
N LEU A 149 0.88 -2.87 -19.24
CA LEU A 149 0.21 -1.64 -19.69
C LEU A 149 0.25 -1.45 -21.21
N MET A 150 0.93 -2.34 -21.94
CA MET A 150 1.14 -2.25 -23.37
C MET A 150 0.14 -3.11 -24.15
N ASP A 151 -0.35 -2.59 -25.28
CA ASP A 151 -1.14 -3.31 -26.29
C ASP A 151 -2.18 -4.31 -25.72
N ASP A 152 -2.20 -5.53 -26.24
CA ASP A 152 -3.14 -6.59 -25.82
C ASP A 152 -2.96 -7.04 -24.37
N ALA A 153 -1.80 -6.80 -23.76
CA ALA A 153 -1.55 -7.15 -22.37
C ALA A 153 -2.40 -6.28 -21.42
N ARG A 154 -2.70 -5.04 -21.82
CA ARG A 154 -3.52 -4.11 -21.05
C ARG A 154 -4.97 -4.60 -20.90
N GLU A 155 -5.53 -5.18 -21.95
CA GLU A 155 -6.88 -5.77 -21.88
C GLU A 155 -6.90 -6.99 -20.95
N ARG A 156 -5.90 -7.88 -21.06
CA ARG A 156 -5.75 -9.02 -20.14
C ARG A 156 -5.60 -8.57 -18.71
N LEU A 157 -4.81 -7.51 -18.45
CA LEU A 157 -4.69 -6.93 -17.11
C LEU A 157 -6.04 -6.40 -16.61
N ALA A 158 -6.78 -5.64 -17.43
CA ALA A 158 -8.08 -5.11 -17.06
C ALA A 158 -9.07 -6.23 -16.68
N ASN A 159 -9.10 -7.29 -17.48
CA ASN A 159 -9.94 -8.46 -17.22
C ASN A 159 -9.53 -9.19 -15.92
N ALA A 160 -8.22 -9.33 -15.66
CA ALA A 160 -7.73 -9.95 -14.42
C ALA A 160 -8.04 -9.09 -13.19
N LEU A 161 -7.89 -7.76 -13.26
CA LEU A 161 -8.27 -6.85 -12.19
C LEU A 161 -9.76 -6.92 -11.90
N PHE A 162 -10.59 -6.96 -12.93
CA PHE A 162 -12.04 -7.12 -12.78
C PHE A 162 -12.38 -8.47 -12.15
N ALA A 163 -11.84 -9.58 -12.68
CA ALA A 163 -12.08 -10.93 -12.15
C ALA A 163 -11.61 -11.04 -10.68
N GLY A 164 -10.41 -10.55 -10.37
CA GLY A 164 -9.88 -10.52 -9.01
C GLY A 164 -10.81 -9.77 -8.04
N SER A 165 -11.33 -8.61 -8.44
CA SER A 165 -12.23 -7.82 -7.62
C SER A 165 -13.56 -8.52 -7.28
N ARG A 166 -13.95 -9.56 -8.04
CA ARG A 166 -15.16 -10.36 -7.71
C ARG A 166 -14.97 -11.31 -6.55
N HIS A 167 -13.71 -11.62 -6.22
CA HIS A 167 -13.36 -12.51 -5.10
C HIS A 167 -13.10 -11.73 -3.82
N ALA A 168 -12.27 -10.69 -3.89
CA ALA A 168 -11.91 -9.83 -2.76
C ALA A 168 -11.56 -8.42 -3.23
N GLY A 169 -11.69 -7.43 -2.33
CA GLY A 169 -11.11 -6.11 -2.55
C GLY A 169 -9.58 -6.18 -2.54
N PHE A 170 -8.93 -5.37 -3.36
CA PHE A 170 -7.47 -5.25 -3.39
C PHE A 170 -7.05 -3.85 -3.84
N ALA A 171 -5.76 -3.54 -3.67
CA ALA A 171 -5.18 -2.26 -4.04
C ALA A 171 -4.01 -2.41 -4.99
N LEU A 172 -3.83 -1.45 -5.89
CA LEU A 172 -2.60 -1.23 -6.66
C LEU A 172 -1.84 -0.05 -6.05
N HIS A 173 -0.62 -0.31 -5.57
CA HIS A 173 0.26 0.70 -5.00
C HIS A 173 1.31 1.12 -6.02
N PHE A 174 1.13 2.28 -6.63
CA PHE A 174 2.00 2.80 -7.70
C PHE A 174 3.32 3.38 -7.15
N ASN A 175 3.33 3.81 -5.91
CA ASN A 175 4.51 4.35 -5.23
C ASN A 175 5.58 3.29 -4.87
N LYS A 176 5.29 2.01 -5.10
CA LYS A 176 6.20 0.92 -4.74
C LYS A 176 7.00 0.36 -5.92
N GLY A 177 6.52 0.53 -7.16
CA GLY A 177 7.25 0.11 -8.36
C GLY A 177 8.18 1.20 -8.91
N LEU A 178 9.23 0.80 -9.62
CA LEU A 178 10.22 1.73 -10.21
C LEU A 178 10.06 1.92 -11.72
N ALA A 179 9.05 1.34 -12.34
CA ALA A 179 8.77 1.60 -13.75
C ALA A 179 8.44 3.08 -13.96
N GLY A 180 9.22 3.75 -14.80
CA GLY A 180 9.07 5.19 -15.03
C GLY A 180 9.87 6.09 -14.10
N ALA A 181 10.56 5.55 -13.10
CA ALA A 181 11.52 6.30 -12.31
C ALA A 181 12.72 6.75 -13.17
N PRO A 182 13.43 7.82 -12.77
CA PRO A 182 14.65 8.26 -13.46
C PRO A 182 15.69 7.13 -13.52
N PRO A 183 16.45 7.00 -14.64
CA PRO A 183 17.42 5.92 -14.82
C PRO A 183 18.42 5.77 -13.68
N GLU A 184 18.86 6.86 -13.08
CA GLU A 184 19.77 6.86 -11.95
C GLU A 184 19.12 6.31 -10.67
N ALA A 185 17.83 6.46 -10.49
CA ALA A 185 17.10 5.86 -9.36
C ALA A 185 16.98 4.34 -9.54
N ILE A 186 16.66 3.89 -10.76
CA ILE A 186 16.61 2.47 -11.11
C ILE A 186 17.99 1.84 -10.92
N GLU A 187 19.05 2.49 -11.37
CA GLU A 187 20.42 1.98 -11.25
C GLU A 187 20.86 1.83 -9.80
N ARG A 188 20.58 2.83 -8.94
CA ARG A 188 20.84 2.72 -7.49
C ARG A 188 20.06 1.59 -6.83
N ALA A 189 18.87 1.29 -7.31
CA ALA A 189 18.02 0.23 -6.76
C ALA A 189 18.45 -1.18 -7.17
N ARG A 190 19.28 -1.34 -8.21
CA ARG A 190 19.77 -2.65 -8.68
C ARG A 190 20.60 -3.38 -7.64
N ASP A 191 21.42 -2.66 -6.88
CA ASP A 191 22.28 -3.24 -5.84
C ASP A 191 21.62 -3.15 -4.46
N THR A 192 20.42 -3.69 -4.35
CA THR A 192 19.66 -3.78 -3.09
C THR A 192 19.23 -5.22 -2.81
N ALA A 193 18.66 -5.45 -1.62
CA ALA A 193 18.08 -6.75 -1.27
C ALA A 193 16.70 -6.98 -1.90
N MET A 194 16.09 -5.98 -2.52
CA MET A 194 14.75 -6.09 -3.10
C MET A 194 14.69 -7.11 -4.23
N ASN A 195 13.52 -7.71 -4.40
CA ASN A 195 13.24 -8.52 -5.60
C ASN A 195 13.45 -7.66 -6.85
N PRO A 196 14.27 -8.09 -7.81
CA PRO A 196 14.53 -7.33 -9.04
C PRO A 196 13.27 -6.99 -9.87
N ALA A 197 12.16 -7.69 -9.65
CA ALA A 197 10.88 -7.38 -10.28
C ALA A 197 10.43 -5.93 -10.02
N VAL A 198 10.80 -5.33 -8.88
CA VAL A 198 10.50 -3.92 -8.54
C VAL A 198 11.00 -2.93 -9.59
N LEU A 199 12.14 -3.23 -10.24
CA LEU A 199 12.80 -2.33 -11.20
C LEU A 199 11.94 -2.05 -12.44
N SER A 200 11.08 -3.00 -12.80
CA SER A 200 10.20 -2.91 -13.97
C SER A 200 8.71 -2.89 -13.62
N ALA A 201 8.38 -2.98 -12.35
CA ALA A 201 6.99 -2.95 -11.90
C ALA A 201 6.42 -1.53 -11.95
N PHE A 202 5.20 -1.39 -12.47
CA PHE A 202 4.46 -0.12 -12.41
C PHE A 202 3.65 0.00 -11.12
N ALA A 203 3.33 -1.13 -10.47
CA ALA A 203 2.60 -1.17 -9.21
C ALA A 203 2.89 -2.47 -8.46
N LEU A 204 2.65 -2.43 -7.16
CA LEU A 204 2.46 -3.61 -6.32
C LEU A 204 0.95 -3.81 -6.10
N ALA A 205 0.42 -4.95 -6.54
CA ALA A 205 -0.92 -5.36 -6.17
C ALA A 205 -0.90 -5.96 -4.77
N ILE A 206 -1.83 -5.56 -3.92
CA ILE A 206 -1.97 -6.06 -2.54
C ILE A 206 -3.41 -6.48 -2.31
N CYS A 207 -3.61 -7.72 -1.90
CA CYS A 207 -4.88 -8.23 -1.42
C CYS A 207 -4.70 -8.73 0.00
N ALA A 208 -5.38 -8.09 0.94
CA ALA A 208 -5.29 -8.40 2.36
C ALA A 208 -6.64 -8.21 3.02
N ASP A 209 -6.84 -8.92 4.11
CA ASP A 209 -8.02 -8.77 4.97
C ASP A 209 -7.64 -9.13 6.40
N GLY A 210 -8.40 -8.64 7.37
CA GLY A 210 -8.10 -8.83 8.77
C GLY A 210 -9.20 -8.36 9.69
N GLN A 211 -8.97 -8.58 10.96
CA GLN A 211 -9.81 -8.11 12.06
C GLN A 211 -9.01 -7.11 12.88
N GLY A 212 -9.67 -6.07 13.41
CA GLY A 212 -9.09 -5.17 14.41
C GLY A 212 -8.54 -5.92 15.62
N PRO A 213 -8.23 -5.24 16.73
CA PRO A 213 -7.57 -5.88 17.86
C PRO A 213 -8.24 -7.19 18.26
N ALA A 214 -7.48 -8.29 18.23
CA ALA A 214 -7.98 -9.61 18.54
C ALA A 214 -6.99 -10.36 19.45
N TYR A 215 -7.49 -10.80 20.61
CA TYR A 215 -6.68 -11.41 21.67
C TYR A 215 -7.38 -12.67 22.18
N PRO A 216 -6.79 -13.86 21.99
CA PRO A 216 -7.35 -15.11 22.51
C PRO A 216 -7.57 -15.04 24.03
N GLY A 217 -8.74 -15.44 24.50
CA GLY A 217 -9.08 -15.47 25.93
C GLY A 217 -9.50 -14.12 26.51
N ILE A 218 -9.63 -13.05 25.70
CA ILE A 218 -10.17 -11.78 26.15
C ILE A 218 -11.59 -11.63 25.60
N PRO A 219 -12.62 -11.64 26.46
CA PRO A 219 -14.01 -11.53 26.02
C PRO A 219 -14.26 -10.27 25.18
N GLY A 220 -14.90 -10.45 24.02
CA GLY A 220 -15.18 -9.39 23.05
C GLY A 220 -14.03 -9.10 22.06
N TYR A 221 -12.87 -9.71 22.25
CA TYR A 221 -11.70 -9.57 21.35
C TYR A 221 -11.26 -10.92 20.78
N GLU A 222 -12.11 -11.93 20.78
CA GLU A 222 -11.75 -13.23 20.26
C GLU A 222 -11.46 -13.20 18.76
N PRO A 223 -10.38 -13.87 18.29
CA PRO A 223 -10.08 -14.01 16.87
C PRO A 223 -11.19 -14.78 16.13
N ASN A 224 -11.73 -14.19 15.06
CA ASN A 224 -12.73 -14.84 14.22
C ASN A 224 -12.04 -15.76 13.18
N ARG A 225 -11.67 -16.97 13.63
CA ARG A 225 -10.96 -17.95 12.80
C ARG A 225 -11.78 -18.44 11.61
N ALA A 226 -13.08 -18.61 11.76
CA ALA A 226 -13.94 -19.05 10.66
C ALA A 226 -14.02 -18.02 9.54
N GLU A 227 -14.03 -16.71 9.86
CA GLU A 227 -13.97 -15.67 8.85
C GLU A 227 -12.55 -15.56 8.25
N ALA A 228 -11.51 -15.75 9.05
CA ALA A 228 -10.13 -15.78 8.57
C ALA A 228 -9.92 -16.84 7.50
N GLU A 229 -10.43 -18.06 7.71
CA GLU A 229 -10.36 -19.14 6.72
C GLU A 229 -11.10 -18.79 5.42
N ARG A 230 -12.30 -18.22 5.52
CA ARG A 230 -13.05 -17.75 4.34
C ARG A 230 -12.34 -16.61 3.60
N ALA A 231 -11.80 -15.65 4.34
CA ALA A 231 -11.05 -14.54 3.77
C ALA A 231 -9.79 -15.03 3.05
N ALA A 232 -9.03 -15.95 3.64
CA ALA A 232 -7.85 -16.53 3.00
C ALA A 232 -8.16 -17.19 1.65
N VAL A 233 -9.30 -17.88 1.55
CA VAL A 233 -9.77 -18.46 0.26
C VAL A 233 -10.10 -17.37 -0.75
N ARG A 234 -10.78 -16.30 -0.35
CA ARG A 234 -11.11 -15.17 -1.24
C ARG A 234 -9.87 -14.44 -1.72
N ILE A 235 -8.91 -14.20 -0.82
CA ILE A 235 -7.63 -13.55 -1.14
C ILE A 235 -6.85 -14.39 -2.15
N GLU A 236 -6.75 -15.70 -1.92
CA GLU A 236 -6.07 -16.60 -2.86
C GLU A 236 -6.74 -16.62 -4.22
N ALA A 237 -8.07 -16.65 -4.29
CA ALA A 237 -8.81 -16.60 -5.54
C ALA A 237 -8.57 -15.27 -6.30
N CYS A 238 -8.58 -14.15 -5.59
CA CYS A 238 -8.26 -12.83 -6.16
C CYS A 238 -6.84 -12.80 -6.74
N MET A 239 -5.85 -13.19 -5.94
CA MET A 239 -4.45 -13.14 -6.35
C MET A 239 -4.11 -14.16 -7.45
N LYS A 240 -4.84 -15.25 -7.55
CA LYS A 240 -4.73 -16.22 -8.66
C LYS A 240 -5.03 -15.57 -10.01
N GLU A 241 -6.07 -14.74 -10.09
CA GLU A 241 -6.40 -14.00 -11.31
C GLU A 241 -5.26 -13.06 -11.74
N LEU A 242 -4.65 -12.37 -10.76
CA LEU A 242 -3.54 -11.45 -11.03
C LEU A 242 -2.25 -12.20 -11.40
N ARG A 243 -1.95 -13.30 -10.72
CA ARG A 243 -0.79 -14.15 -11.06
C ARG A 243 -0.88 -14.76 -12.46
N ALA A 244 -2.08 -15.02 -12.95
CA ALA A 244 -2.28 -15.55 -14.30
C ALA A 244 -1.76 -14.61 -15.40
N VAL A 245 -1.77 -13.30 -15.18
CA VAL A 245 -1.26 -12.29 -16.13
C VAL A 245 0.15 -11.80 -15.79
N ALA A 246 0.64 -12.05 -14.59
CA ALA A 246 1.99 -11.70 -14.14
C ALA A 246 2.72 -12.90 -13.51
N PRO A 247 2.88 -14.01 -14.26
CA PRO A 247 3.57 -15.18 -13.73
C PRO A 247 5.03 -14.82 -13.38
N GLY A 248 5.47 -15.16 -12.19
CA GLY A 248 6.82 -14.84 -11.72
C GLY A 248 7.03 -13.39 -11.27
N GLY A 249 5.97 -12.59 -11.12
CA GLY A 249 6.07 -11.22 -10.61
C GLY A 249 6.71 -11.12 -9.22
N GLY A 250 6.64 -12.19 -8.42
CA GLY A 250 7.13 -12.20 -7.05
C GLY A 250 6.30 -11.32 -6.12
N ALA A 251 6.69 -11.26 -4.86
CA ALA A 251 6.01 -10.51 -3.83
C ALA A 251 6.95 -9.52 -3.11
N TYR A 252 6.37 -8.58 -2.40
CA TYR A 252 7.13 -7.71 -1.49
C TYR A 252 7.19 -8.38 -0.11
N VAL A 253 8.40 -8.61 0.39
CA VAL A 253 8.63 -9.37 1.63
C VAL A 253 7.90 -8.81 2.85
N SER A 254 7.78 -7.49 2.95
CA SER A 254 7.08 -6.83 4.08
C SER A 254 5.54 -6.87 3.96
N GLU A 255 5.02 -7.30 2.81
CA GLU A 255 3.59 -7.37 2.51
C GLU A 255 3.31 -8.68 1.78
N SER A 256 3.54 -9.80 2.45
CA SER A 256 3.63 -11.11 1.82
C SER A 256 2.80 -12.18 2.54
N ASN A 257 2.65 -13.31 1.86
CA ASN A 257 1.94 -14.46 2.37
C ASN A 257 2.79 -15.21 3.41
N TYR A 258 2.28 -15.34 4.63
CA TYR A 258 2.94 -16.16 5.66
C TYR A 258 3.19 -17.60 5.20
N PHE A 259 2.31 -18.14 4.35
CA PHE A 259 2.36 -19.52 3.83
C PHE A 259 3.03 -19.64 2.46
N GLU A 260 3.84 -18.64 2.05
CA GLU A 260 4.57 -18.67 0.78
C GLU A 260 5.56 -19.83 0.74
N LYS A 261 5.41 -20.71 -0.25
CA LYS A 261 6.23 -21.92 -0.36
C LYS A 261 7.56 -21.65 -1.04
N ASP A 262 7.54 -20.83 -2.08
CA ASP A 262 8.72 -20.47 -2.88
C ASP A 262 9.24 -19.08 -2.46
N PHE A 263 9.29 -18.84 -1.14
CA PHE A 263 9.57 -17.52 -0.58
C PHE A 263 10.92 -16.95 -1.06
N GLN A 264 11.95 -17.77 -1.27
CA GLN A 264 13.25 -17.33 -1.76
C GLN A 264 13.11 -16.64 -3.12
N GLN A 265 12.43 -17.29 -4.05
CA GLN A 265 12.18 -16.75 -5.39
C GLN A 265 11.17 -15.62 -5.35
N SER A 266 10.10 -15.76 -4.56
CA SER A 266 9.01 -14.80 -4.48
C SER A 266 9.47 -13.46 -3.90
N TYR A 267 10.25 -13.46 -2.82
CA TYR A 267 10.62 -12.24 -2.11
C TYR A 267 11.90 -11.59 -2.62
N TRP A 268 12.86 -12.36 -3.09
CA TRP A 268 14.19 -11.86 -3.48
C TRP A 268 14.62 -12.21 -4.92
N GLY A 269 13.93 -13.14 -5.57
CA GLY A 269 14.25 -13.55 -6.94
C GLY A 269 15.72 -13.94 -7.08
N SER A 270 16.38 -13.44 -8.11
CA SER A 270 17.79 -13.72 -8.37
C SER A 270 18.78 -13.19 -7.33
N ASN A 271 18.33 -12.34 -6.40
CA ASN A 271 19.18 -11.82 -5.31
C ASN A 271 19.36 -12.84 -4.16
N TYR A 272 18.50 -13.84 -4.06
CA TYR A 272 18.51 -14.77 -2.93
C TYR A 272 19.84 -15.45 -2.67
N PRO A 273 20.55 -16.03 -3.66
CA PRO A 273 21.83 -16.71 -3.43
C PRO A 273 22.90 -15.78 -2.82
N ARG A 274 22.95 -14.52 -3.26
CA ARG A 274 23.84 -13.51 -2.70
C ARG A 274 23.46 -13.19 -1.25
N LEU A 275 22.19 -13.02 -0.96
CA LEU A 275 21.69 -12.72 0.39
C LEU A 275 21.95 -13.88 1.34
N ALA A 276 21.76 -15.13 0.92
CA ALA A 276 22.10 -16.31 1.69
C ALA A 276 23.59 -16.38 2.02
N GLY A 277 24.47 -16.04 1.05
CA GLY A 277 25.91 -15.93 1.28
C GLY A 277 26.28 -14.84 2.31
N ILE A 278 25.61 -13.69 2.26
CA ILE A 278 25.77 -12.61 3.23
C ILE A 278 25.30 -13.06 4.60
N LYS A 279 24.12 -13.68 4.68
CA LYS A 279 23.56 -14.24 5.93
C LYS A 279 24.55 -15.21 6.58
N LYS A 280 25.07 -16.16 5.82
CA LYS A 280 26.04 -17.13 6.31
C LYS A 280 27.35 -16.50 6.84
N LYS A 281 27.76 -15.38 6.23
CA LYS A 281 28.97 -14.65 6.64
C LYS A 281 28.77 -13.87 7.95
N TYR A 282 27.65 -13.18 8.11
CA TYR A 282 27.45 -12.24 9.21
C TYR A 282 26.61 -12.80 10.35
N ASP A 283 25.85 -13.85 10.10
CA ASP A 283 25.03 -14.53 11.10
C ASP A 283 25.09 -16.05 10.92
N PRO A 284 26.31 -16.65 11.04
CA PRO A 284 26.53 -18.09 10.80
C PRO A 284 25.76 -18.98 11.78
N ASP A 285 25.50 -18.46 12.98
CA ASP A 285 24.81 -19.19 14.05
C ASP A 285 23.29 -19.01 14.01
N GLY A 286 22.78 -18.17 13.10
CA GLY A 286 21.35 -17.95 12.93
C GLY A 286 20.67 -17.25 14.11
N LEU A 287 21.33 -16.26 14.70
CA LEU A 287 20.75 -15.47 15.80
C LEU A 287 19.53 -14.64 15.35
N PHE A 288 19.54 -14.17 14.09
CA PHE A 288 18.48 -13.37 13.51
C PHE A 288 17.66 -14.20 12.51
N ILE A 289 16.75 -15.02 13.02
CA ILE A 289 15.84 -15.85 12.22
C ILE A 289 14.42 -15.28 12.29
N VAL A 290 13.78 -15.22 11.13
CA VAL A 290 12.35 -14.98 10.99
C VAL A 290 11.76 -15.97 10.00
N HIS A 291 10.49 -16.31 10.16
CA HIS A 291 9.76 -17.17 9.23
C HIS A 291 9.83 -16.60 7.79
N ASN A 292 10.15 -17.45 6.83
CA ASN A 292 10.39 -17.06 5.44
C ASN A 292 11.46 -15.96 5.25
N GLY A 293 12.34 -15.76 6.22
CA GLY A 293 13.52 -14.89 6.09
C GLY A 293 14.67 -15.57 5.36
N VAL A 294 15.71 -14.79 5.00
CA VAL A 294 16.90 -15.34 4.34
C VAL A 294 17.57 -16.37 5.23
N GLY A 295 17.72 -17.60 4.72
CA GLY A 295 18.33 -18.72 5.46
C GLY A 295 17.38 -19.44 6.41
N SER A 296 16.09 -19.09 6.44
CA SER A 296 15.11 -19.76 7.32
C SER A 296 14.84 -21.21 6.94
N GLU A 297 15.12 -21.60 5.70
CA GLU A 297 15.02 -22.99 5.23
C GLU A 297 15.99 -23.94 5.92
N GLU A 298 17.03 -23.45 6.55
CA GLU A 298 17.98 -24.26 7.34
C GLU A 298 17.47 -24.55 8.77
N TRP A 299 16.24 -24.11 9.10
CA TRP A 299 15.71 -24.21 10.47
C TRP A 299 14.33 -24.87 10.49
N SER A 300 14.03 -25.52 11.62
CA SER A 300 12.68 -26.02 11.87
C SER A 300 11.64 -24.91 11.83
N ALA A 301 10.38 -25.29 11.61
CA ALA A 301 9.26 -24.34 11.52
C ALA A 301 9.08 -23.44 12.76
N ASP A 302 9.51 -23.91 13.92
CA ASP A 302 9.50 -23.15 15.17
C ASP A 302 10.77 -22.28 15.38
N GLY A 303 11.76 -22.39 14.48
CA GLY A 303 13.00 -21.58 14.49
C GLY A 303 14.02 -21.98 15.55
N PHE A 304 13.80 -23.06 16.32
CA PHE A 304 14.68 -23.43 17.44
C PHE A 304 15.69 -24.55 17.11
N THR A 305 15.50 -25.27 16.01
CA THR A 305 16.39 -26.37 15.63
C THR A 305 16.93 -26.15 14.23
N ARG A 306 18.27 -26.19 14.09
CA ARG A 306 18.90 -26.18 12.77
C ARG A 306 18.76 -27.58 12.14
N LEU A 307 18.34 -27.62 10.86
CA LEU A 307 18.09 -28.85 10.12
C LEU A 307 19.39 -29.42 9.51
#